data_5cf576a5f1253726f2c25f2531501c29
#
_entry.id   5cf576a5f1253726f2c25f2531501c29
#
_cell.length_a   1.000
_cell.length_b   1.000
_cell.length_c   1.000
_cell.angle_alpha   90.00
_cell.angle_beta   90.00
_cell.angle_gamma   90.00
#
_symmetry.space_group_name_H-M   'P 1'
#
loop_
_entity.id
_entity.type
_entity.pdbx_description
1 polymer ?
#
loop_
_entity_poly.entity_id
_entity_poly.type
_entity_poly.pdbx_seq_one_letter_code
_entity_poly.pdbx_strand_id
1 'polypeptide(L)'
;NLGFAIYIIPKSGYFDFAVVKSTLEFKAPARLDEIIDLHIRVSKIGNTSLTLNMEIYPEDSDRLLTSIEAIYVGYDSVTETSKRVPNDIRQLVTHFEETGEVLPMEQFPDLAKATSYKQN
;
A
#
# COMPACT_ATOMS: atom_id res chain seq x y z
N ASN A 1 -4.38 0.81 8.87
CA ASN A 1 -5.00 1.88 8.11
C ASN A 1 -4.15 3.15 8.19
N LEU A 2 -3.74 3.66 7.03
CA LEU A 2 -2.90 4.87 6.95
C LEU A 2 -3.69 6.18 7.07
N GLY A 3 -5.01 6.10 7.29
CA GLY A 3 -5.84 7.28 7.46
C GLY A 3 -6.36 7.89 6.16
N PHE A 4 -6.14 7.23 5.03
CA PHE A 4 -6.62 7.69 3.73
C PHE A 4 -6.81 6.52 2.77
N ALA A 5 -7.59 6.76 1.73
CA ALA A 5 -7.82 5.76 0.68
C ALA A 5 -6.75 5.92 -0.39
N ILE A 6 -5.79 5.01 -0.42
CA ILE A 6 -4.60 5.12 -1.28
C ILE A 6 -4.96 5.14 -2.78
N TYR A 7 -6.06 4.52 -3.19
CA TYR A 7 -6.47 4.50 -4.60
C TYR A 7 -6.93 5.86 -5.12
N ILE A 8 -7.17 6.85 -4.24
CA ILE A 8 -7.53 8.21 -4.63
C ILE A 8 -6.31 8.98 -5.14
N ILE A 9 -5.12 8.66 -4.64
CA ILE A 9 -3.89 9.37 -4.97
C ILE A 9 -3.60 9.38 -6.47
N PRO A 10 -3.65 8.24 -7.20
CA PRO A 10 -3.45 8.27 -8.65
C PRO A 10 -4.45 9.13 -9.39
N LYS A 11 -5.71 9.13 -8.96
CA LYS A 11 -6.76 9.92 -9.60
C LYS A 11 -6.59 11.42 -9.43
N SER A 12 -5.94 11.83 -8.34
CA SER A 12 -5.63 13.25 -8.09
C SER A 12 -4.46 13.75 -8.94
N GLY A 13 -3.68 12.83 -9.54
CA GLY A 13 -2.47 13.17 -10.26
C GLY A 13 -1.26 13.42 -9.36
N TYR A 14 -1.41 13.25 -8.05
CA TYR A 14 -0.34 13.49 -7.09
C TYR A 14 0.78 12.45 -7.21
N PHE A 15 0.40 11.18 -7.26
CA PHE A 15 1.34 10.07 -7.33
C PHE A 15 0.63 8.86 -7.94
N ASP A 16 1.26 8.24 -8.91
CA ASP A 16 0.76 7.01 -9.52
C ASP A 16 1.81 5.91 -9.36
N PHE A 17 1.39 4.67 -9.49
CA PHE A 17 2.31 3.54 -9.43
C PHE A 17 1.82 2.38 -10.26
N ALA A 18 2.79 1.57 -10.70
CA ALA A 18 2.53 0.37 -11.48
C ALA A 18 3.09 -0.85 -10.77
N VAL A 19 2.38 -1.96 -10.85
CA VAL A 19 2.88 -3.24 -10.33
C VAL A 19 3.88 -3.78 -11.32
N VAL A 20 5.13 -4.00 -10.87
CA VAL A 20 6.19 -4.53 -11.73
C VAL A 20 6.51 -5.99 -11.43
N LYS A 21 6.11 -6.48 -10.24
CA LYS A 21 6.31 -7.86 -9.86
C LYS A 21 5.30 -8.24 -8.79
N SER A 22 4.78 -9.46 -8.89
CA SER A 22 3.89 -10.01 -7.87
C SER A 22 4.21 -11.49 -7.72
N THR A 23 4.43 -11.92 -6.46
CA THR A 23 4.73 -13.31 -6.13
C THR A 23 3.66 -13.80 -5.17
N LEU A 24 2.93 -14.85 -5.56
CA LEU A 24 1.90 -15.47 -4.73
C LEU A 24 2.33 -16.86 -4.33
N GLU A 25 2.14 -17.19 -3.05
CA GLU A 25 2.37 -18.54 -2.56
C GLU A 25 1.11 -19.02 -1.86
N PHE A 26 0.54 -20.11 -2.36
CA PHE A 26 -0.63 -20.74 -1.75
C PHE A 26 -0.14 -21.82 -0.79
N LYS A 27 -0.35 -21.59 0.50
CA LYS A 27 0.15 -22.48 1.57
C LYS A 27 -0.91 -23.49 2.01
N ALA A 28 -2.17 -23.09 2.04
CA ALA A 28 -3.28 -23.92 2.46
C ALA A 28 -4.58 -23.43 1.81
N PRO A 29 -5.55 -24.31 1.56
CA PRO A 29 -6.83 -23.88 1.00
C PRO A 29 -7.70 -23.20 2.05
N ALA A 30 -8.45 -22.18 1.64
CA ALA A 30 -9.51 -21.63 2.45
C ALA A 30 -10.71 -22.57 2.38
N ARG A 31 -11.49 -22.63 3.46
CA ARG A 31 -12.71 -23.44 3.51
C ARG A 31 -13.90 -22.60 3.09
N LEU A 32 -14.92 -23.25 2.56
CA LEU A 32 -16.17 -22.58 2.19
C LEU A 32 -16.76 -21.89 3.43
N ASP A 33 -17.25 -20.67 3.24
CA ASP A 33 -17.84 -19.84 4.30
C ASP A 33 -16.87 -19.46 5.42
N GLU A 34 -15.56 -19.63 5.21
CA GLU A 34 -14.56 -19.22 6.17
C GLU A 34 -14.33 -17.70 6.08
N ILE A 35 -14.35 -17.03 7.23
CA ILE A 35 -14.01 -15.61 7.30
C ILE A 35 -12.48 -15.51 7.33
N ILE A 36 -11.92 -14.64 6.49
CA ILE A 36 -10.48 -14.49 6.38
C ILE A 36 -10.04 -13.09 6.83
N ASP A 37 -8.84 -13.03 7.40
CA ASP A 37 -8.17 -11.79 7.77
C ASP A 37 -7.04 -11.52 6.78
N LEU A 38 -7.00 -10.31 6.25
CA LEU A 38 -5.94 -9.85 5.36
C LEU A 38 -5.02 -8.90 6.12
N HIS A 39 -3.75 -9.27 6.22
CA HIS A 39 -2.71 -8.44 6.84
C HIS A 39 -1.83 -7.86 5.75
N ILE A 40 -1.69 -6.54 5.75
CA ILE A 40 -0.91 -5.83 4.75
C ILE A 40 0.14 -4.97 5.45
N ARG A 41 1.38 -5.03 4.96
CA ARG A 41 2.43 -4.14 5.44
C ARG A 41 3.32 -3.71 4.29
N VAL A 42 3.95 -2.54 4.43
CA VAL A 42 5.02 -2.11 3.54
C VAL A 42 6.32 -2.60 4.14
N SER A 43 6.97 -3.56 3.49
CA SER A 43 8.19 -4.16 4.00
C SER A 43 9.45 -3.43 3.56
N LYS A 44 9.38 -2.66 2.47
CA LYS A 44 10.54 -1.93 1.94
C LYS A 44 10.08 -0.73 1.13
N ILE A 45 10.81 0.38 1.27
CA ILE A 45 10.63 1.57 0.44
C ILE A 45 11.96 1.87 -0.22
N GLY A 46 12.00 1.77 -1.56
CA GLY A 46 13.15 2.18 -2.35
C GLY A 46 13.01 3.63 -2.81
N ASN A 47 13.89 4.08 -3.68
CA ASN A 47 13.81 5.43 -4.22
C ASN A 47 12.52 5.65 -5.01
N THR A 48 12.21 4.72 -5.91
CA THR A 48 11.01 4.79 -6.76
C THR A 48 10.03 3.65 -6.49
N SER A 49 10.30 2.78 -5.52
CA SER A 49 9.53 1.55 -5.34
C SER A 49 9.01 1.36 -3.92
N LEU A 50 7.92 0.60 -3.81
CA LEU A 50 7.35 0.12 -2.57
C LEU A 50 7.15 -1.38 -2.69
N THR A 51 7.56 -2.12 -1.64
CA THR A 51 7.28 -3.55 -1.55
C THR A 51 6.23 -3.78 -0.49
N LEU A 52 5.10 -4.36 -0.89
CA LEU A 52 4.02 -4.72 0.02
C LEU A 52 4.03 -6.22 0.25
N ASN A 53 3.89 -6.62 1.52
CA ASN A 53 3.67 -7.99 1.89
C ASN A 53 2.25 -8.13 2.41
N MET A 54 1.53 -9.10 1.87
CA MET A 54 0.16 -9.41 2.26
C MET A 54 0.09 -10.86 2.70
N GLU A 55 -0.60 -11.10 3.81
CA GLU A 55 -0.79 -12.44 4.33
C GLU A 55 -2.26 -12.65 4.62
N ILE A 56 -2.78 -13.80 4.25
CA ILE A 56 -4.20 -14.15 4.42
C ILE A 56 -4.31 -15.31 5.40
N TYR A 57 -5.09 -15.12 6.46
CA TYR A 57 -5.33 -16.11 7.50
C TYR A 57 -6.83 -16.31 7.70
N PRO A 58 -7.27 -17.48 8.18
CA PRO A 58 -8.63 -17.60 8.72
C PRO A 58 -8.76 -16.71 9.94
N GLU A 59 -9.98 -16.23 10.22
CA GLU A 59 -10.25 -15.42 11.39
C GLU A 59 -9.79 -16.16 12.67
N ASP A 60 -9.10 -15.45 13.55
CA ASP A 60 -8.61 -15.95 14.83
C ASP A 60 -7.70 -17.19 14.72
N SER A 61 -6.97 -17.32 13.62
CA SER A 61 -6.07 -18.44 13.36
C SER A 61 -4.71 -17.94 12.87
N ASP A 62 -3.67 -18.68 13.18
CA ASP A 62 -2.32 -18.42 12.68
C ASP A 62 -1.96 -19.32 11.48
N ARG A 63 -2.94 -20.02 10.92
CA ARG A 63 -2.74 -20.90 9.75
C ARG A 63 -2.68 -20.06 8.48
N LEU A 64 -1.48 -19.80 7.98
CA LEU A 64 -1.27 -19.00 6.77
C LEU A 64 -1.86 -19.69 5.55
N LEU A 65 -2.80 -19.04 4.89
CA LEU A 65 -3.43 -19.54 3.68
C LEU A 65 -2.67 -19.14 2.42
N THR A 66 -2.32 -17.86 2.34
CA THR A 66 -1.67 -17.29 1.15
C THR A 66 -0.76 -16.16 1.58
N SER A 67 0.41 -16.07 0.96
CA SER A 67 1.28 -14.90 1.09
C SER A 67 1.48 -14.28 -0.28
N ILE A 68 1.53 -12.95 -0.32
CA ILE A 68 1.71 -12.19 -1.54
C ILE A 68 2.79 -11.15 -1.29
N GLU A 69 3.79 -11.10 -2.17
CA GLU A 69 4.74 -10.00 -2.21
C GLU A 69 4.52 -9.25 -3.51
N ALA A 70 4.26 -7.96 -3.43
CA ALA A 70 4.03 -7.14 -4.62
C ALA A 70 4.97 -5.94 -4.60
N ILE A 71 5.63 -5.69 -5.73
CA ILE A 71 6.53 -4.56 -5.89
C ILE A 71 5.86 -3.54 -6.82
N TYR A 72 5.68 -2.34 -6.29
CA TYR A 72 5.10 -1.21 -7.00
C TYR A 72 6.18 -0.18 -7.27
N VAL A 73 6.14 0.42 -8.46
CA VAL A 73 7.07 1.49 -8.84
C VAL A 73 6.28 2.76 -9.09
N GLY A 74 6.76 3.87 -8.54
CA GLY A 74 6.21 5.18 -8.83
C GLY A 74 6.33 5.49 -10.31
N TYR A 75 5.28 6.01 -10.91
CA TYR A 75 5.17 6.13 -12.34
C TYR A 75 4.51 7.45 -12.72
N ASP A 76 5.07 8.11 -13.72
CA ASP A 76 4.49 9.29 -14.32
C ASP A 76 3.87 8.88 -15.65
N SER A 77 2.55 8.91 -15.73
CA SER A 77 1.82 8.46 -16.93
C SER A 77 1.98 9.42 -18.11
N VAL A 78 2.36 10.67 -17.84
CA VAL A 78 2.56 11.67 -18.90
C VAL A 78 3.89 11.43 -19.61
N THR A 79 4.97 11.28 -18.83
CA THR A 79 6.32 11.06 -19.37
C THR A 79 6.66 9.59 -19.60
N GLU A 80 5.83 8.69 -19.07
CA GLU A 80 6.03 7.23 -19.13
C GLU A 80 7.36 6.81 -18.49
N THR A 81 7.74 7.50 -17.41
CA THR A 81 9.00 7.23 -16.68
C THR A 81 8.72 6.92 -15.22
N SER A 82 9.71 6.31 -14.54
CA SER A 82 9.62 6.09 -13.11
C SER A 82 9.67 7.43 -12.36
N LYS A 83 9.00 7.46 -11.20
CA LYS A 83 8.90 8.65 -10.37
C LYS A 83 9.28 8.28 -8.93
N ARG A 84 10.04 9.17 -8.29
CA ARG A 84 10.43 8.97 -6.89
C ARG A 84 9.19 8.96 -5.98
N VAL A 85 9.18 8.05 -5.01
CA VAL A 85 8.13 8.03 -3.99
C VAL A 85 8.18 9.34 -3.21
N PRO A 86 7.06 10.10 -3.13
CA PRO A 86 7.06 11.39 -2.43
C PRO A 86 7.49 11.27 -0.96
N ASN A 87 8.16 12.28 -0.46
CA ASN A 87 8.67 12.26 0.91
C ASN A 87 7.57 12.16 1.96
N ASP A 88 6.41 12.78 1.73
CA ASP A 88 5.29 12.71 2.66
C ASP A 88 4.73 11.30 2.77
N ILE A 89 4.56 10.60 1.65
CA ILE A 89 4.14 9.19 1.64
C ILE A 89 5.20 8.35 2.36
N ARG A 90 6.47 8.60 2.06
CA ARG A 90 7.58 7.88 2.69
C ARG A 90 7.60 8.05 4.20
N GLN A 91 7.44 9.27 4.69
CA GLN A 91 7.39 9.55 6.13
C GLN A 91 6.20 8.91 6.80
N LEU A 92 5.02 9.02 6.20
CA LEU A 92 3.79 8.48 6.73
C LEU A 92 3.88 6.96 6.88
N VAL A 93 4.32 6.28 5.83
CA VAL A 93 4.41 4.82 5.80
C VAL A 93 5.50 4.32 6.75
N THR A 94 6.68 4.95 6.71
CA THR A 94 7.81 4.55 7.57
C THR A 94 7.44 4.69 9.05
N HIS A 95 6.83 5.81 9.42
CA HIS A 95 6.41 6.02 10.81
C HIS A 95 5.37 4.99 11.24
N PHE A 96 4.40 4.72 10.39
CA PHE A 96 3.36 3.71 10.68
C PHE A 96 3.97 2.31 10.86
N GLU A 97 4.90 1.91 9.99
CA GLU A 97 5.52 0.59 10.08
C GLU A 97 6.42 0.44 11.31
N GLU A 98 7.04 1.53 11.76
CA GLU A 98 7.92 1.51 12.93
C GLU A 98 7.16 1.59 14.26
N THR A 99 6.05 2.33 14.30
CA THR A 99 5.38 2.67 15.56
C THR A 99 3.92 2.22 15.64
N GLY A 100 3.29 1.93 14.51
CA GLY A 100 1.85 1.66 14.46
C GLY A 100 0.99 2.92 14.52
N GLU A 101 1.60 4.10 14.60
CA GLU A 101 0.88 5.36 14.67
C GLU A 101 0.72 5.99 13.30
N VAL A 102 -0.46 6.57 13.04
CA VAL A 102 -0.74 7.33 11.83
C VAL A 102 -0.45 8.81 12.11
N LEU A 103 0.51 9.38 11.36
CA LEU A 103 0.82 10.81 11.51
C LEU A 103 -0.36 11.66 11.05
N PRO A 104 -0.60 12.83 11.71
CA PRO A 104 -1.69 13.71 11.31
C PRO A 104 -1.53 14.21 9.88
N MET A 105 -2.61 14.21 9.11
CA MET A 105 -2.59 14.67 7.72
C MET A 105 -2.25 16.15 7.59
N GLU A 106 -2.44 16.93 8.66
CA GLU A 106 -2.06 18.34 8.69
C GLU A 106 -0.57 18.57 8.44
N GLN A 107 0.27 17.56 8.71
CA GLN A 107 1.71 17.63 8.45
C GLN A 107 2.05 17.45 6.97
N PHE A 108 1.08 17.01 6.18
CA PHE A 108 1.29 16.66 4.77
C PHE A 108 0.23 17.34 3.89
N PRO A 109 0.32 18.67 3.71
CA PRO A 109 -0.74 19.40 3.00
C PRO A 109 -0.96 18.94 1.57
N ASP A 110 0.10 18.58 0.85
CA ASP A 110 -0.04 18.11 -0.54
C ASP A 110 -0.74 16.74 -0.59
N LEU A 111 -0.38 15.84 0.32
CA LEU A 111 -1.00 14.53 0.41
C LEU A 111 -2.45 14.64 0.88
N ALA A 112 -2.73 15.51 1.84
CA ALA A 112 -4.09 15.76 2.32
C ALA A 112 -4.98 16.26 1.19
N LYS A 113 -4.47 17.17 0.37
CA LYS A 113 -5.17 17.66 -0.80
C LYS A 113 -5.45 16.56 -1.81
N ALA A 114 -4.46 15.70 -2.06
CA ALA A 114 -4.60 14.57 -2.99
C ALA A 114 -5.65 13.57 -2.49
N THR A 115 -5.68 13.27 -1.19
CA THR A 115 -6.62 12.29 -0.63
C THR A 115 -8.03 12.85 -0.45
N SER A 116 -8.20 14.16 -0.54
CA SER A 116 -9.53 14.80 -0.53
C SER A 116 -10.14 14.92 -1.93
N TYR A 117 -9.43 14.45 -2.96
CA TYR A 117 -9.91 14.52 -4.35
C TYR A 117 -11.22 13.75 -4.49
N LYS A 118 -12.21 14.41 -5.08
CA LYS A 118 -13.52 13.82 -5.30
C LYS A 118 -13.65 13.30 -6.72
N GLN A 119 -14.13 12.08 -6.84
CA GLN A 119 -14.48 11.49 -8.12
C GLN A 119 -15.91 11.89 -8.47
N ASN A 120 -16.06 12.40 -9.65
CA ASN A 120 -17.38 12.62 -10.23
C ASN A 120 -17.57 11.67 -11.39
#